data_6922f8324aa7780e971e490f57d5446a
#
_entry.id   6922f8324aa7780e971e490f57d5446a
#
_cell.length_a   1.000
_cell.length_b   1.000
_cell.length_c   1.000
_cell.angle_alpha   90.00
_cell.angle_beta   90.00
_cell.angle_gamma   90.00
#
_symmetry.space_group_name_H-M   'P 1'
#
loop_
_entity.id
_entity.type
_entity.pdbx_description
1 polymer ?
#
loop_
_entity_poly.entity_id
_entity_poly.type
_entity_poly.pdbx_seq_one_letter_code
_entity_poly.pdbx_strand_id
1 'polypeptide(L)'
;KYVSDLFPHLATCVDRMAFVHSMYAESPIHGSAMLMMNSGRILSGHPSLGTWITYGLGSENENLPGYVVMLDKTGGPISGPKNWSSGYMPAAYQGTIVRASGTPINDLAPPPGMTDAMQRRLLDRLHEKNQEHFAPRSDNSELSARIAAYELAYKMQQHAPEAVDFSKETAETLALYGIGAQPTDDFGRKCLLARRLVERGVRFIQVYSGGAHNDDNWDAHTDIVANHTKHAGDTDRPVAGLLKDLERRGLLDETIVVWGGEFGRQPTAEYAKGTGRDHNAYGFTMWLAGGGIKGGVSVGATDELGSAAVEDRFHVKHLHATILTQLGLDPNRLSYFYNGLDQKLVGVEGAEPIRKILA
;
A
#
# COMPACT_ATOMS: atom_id res chain seq x y z
N LYS A 1 0.39 -26.35 4.31
CA LYS A 1 0.81 -25.18 5.07
C LYS A 1 -0.11 -24.98 6.27
N TYR A 2 0.45 -24.48 7.37
CA TYR A 2 -0.33 -24.12 8.55
C TYR A 2 -0.78 -22.67 8.39
N VAL A 3 -2.07 -22.42 8.55
CA VAL A 3 -2.71 -21.11 8.55
C VAL A 3 -3.58 -21.04 9.80
N SER A 4 -3.63 -19.89 10.46
CA SER A 4 -4.52 -19.69 11.61
C SER A 4 -5.96 -19.90 11.20
N ASP A 5 -6.75 -20.50 12.07
CA ASP A 5 -8.21 -20.68 11.92
C ASP A 5 -8.97 -19.35 11.89
N LEU A 6 -8.31 -18.24 12.21
CA LEU A 6 -8.85 -16.89 12.02
C LEU A 6 -8.91 -16.47 10.53
N PHE A 7 -8.23 -17.20 9.62
CA PHE A 7 -8.16 -16.88 8.19
C PHE A 7 -8.69 -18.03 7.29
N PRO A 8 -9.94 -18.50 7.48
CA PRO A 8 -10.47 -19.64 6.74
C PRO A 8 -10.61 -19.38 5.23
N HIS A 9 -10.88 -18.15 4.80
CA HIS A 9 -10.98 -17.81 3.38
C HIS A 9 -9.60 -17.71 2.73
N LEU A 10 -8.61 -17.03 3.36
CA LEU A 10 -7.24 -16.95 2.89
C LEU A 10 -6.56 -18.32 2.84
N ALA A 11 -6.89 -19.23 3.76
CA ALA A 11 -6.40 -20.61 3.74
C ALA A 11 -6.69 -21.32 2.39
N THR A 12 -7.75 -20.93 1.68
CA THR A 12 -8.06 -21.47 0.33
C THR A 12 -7.19 -20.89 -0.78
N CYS A 13 -6.35 -19.91 -0.49
CA CYS A 13 -5.50 -19.21 -1.45
C CYS A 13 -3.99 -19.49 -1.26
N VAL A 14 -3.60 -20.33 -0.30
CA VAL A 14 -2.19 -20.53 0.10
C VAL A 14 -1.29 -21.04 -1.01
N ASP A 15 -1.84 -21.74 -2.00
CA ASP A 15 -1.07 -22.24 -3.14
C ASP A 15 -0.65 -21.13 -4.12
N ARG A 16 -1.22 -19.93 -3.97
CA ARG A 16 -0.87 -18.71 -4.72
C ARG A 16 0.11 -17.82 -3.97
N MET A 17 0.41 -18.11 -2.71
CA MET A 17 1.17 -17.26 -1.82
C MET A 17 2.59 -17.79 -1.60
N ALA A 18 3.53 -16.86 -1.54
CA ALA A 18 4.87 -17.09 -0.97
C ALA A 18 4.92 -16.48 0.44
N PHE A 19 5.27 -17.27 1.43
CA PHE A 19 5.42 -16.82 2.81
C PHE A 19 6.89 -16.59 3.13
N VAL A 20 7.21 -15.44 3.69
CA VAL A 20 8.54 -15.09 4.19
C VAL A 20 8.45 -14.97 5.70
N HIS A 21 8.93 -16.01 6.42
CA HIS A 21 8.78 -16.10 7.88
C HIS A 21 9.91 -15.40 8.65
N SER A 22 10.93 -14.93 7.95
CA SER A 22 12.18 -14.42 8.53
C SER A 22 12.43 -12.95 8.23
N MET A 23 11.35 -12.18 8.07
CA MET A 23 11.46 -10.73 7.95
C MET A 23 11.97 -10.12 9.25
N TYR A 24 12.80 -9.06 9.14
CA TYR A 24 13.22 -8.26 10.28
C TYR A 24 13.41 -6.78 9.88
N ALA A 25 13.42 -5.91 10.89
CA ALA A 25 13.63 -4.47 10.77
C ALA A 25 14.37 -3.92 11.99
N GLU A 26 14.72 -2.63 11.97
CA GLU A 26 15.50 -1.97 13.02
C GLU A 26 14.68 -1.50 14.21
N SER A 27 13.38 -1.30 14.05
CA SER A 27 12.58 -0.61 15.07
C SER A 27 11.35 -1.40 15.50
N PRO A 28 11.15 -1.60 16.82
CA PRO A 28 9.91 -2.12 17.39
C PRO A 28 8.90 -0.99 17.71
N ILE A 29 9.14 0.26 17.28
CA ILE A 29 8.26 1.41 17.53
C ILE A 29 7.47 1.69 16.26
N HIS A 30 6.13 1.70 16.33
CA HIS A 30 5.22 1.86 15.18
C HIS A 30 5.61 2.99 14.23
N GLY A 31 5.86 4.19 14.74
CA GLY A 31 6.16 5.34 13.89
C GLY A 31 7.38 5.13 12.99
N SER A 32 8.47 4.64 13.53
CA SER A 32 9.72 4.34 12.82
C SER A 32 9.58 3.09 11.95
N ALA A 33 8.91 2.06 12.45
CA ALA A 33 8.70 0.81 11.72
C ALA A 33 7.79 1.00 10.49
N MET A 34 6.71 1.79 10.64
CA MET A 34 5.86 2.17 9.50
C MET A 34 6.64 2.93 8.43
N LEU A 35 7.51 3.86 8.83
CA LEU A 35 8.37 4.57 7.89
C LEU A 35 9.37 3.62 7.22
N MET A 36 9.96 2.67 7.97
CA MET A 36 10.85 1.65 7.41
C MET A 36 10.12 0.80 6.36
N MET A 37 8.92 0.30 6.68
CA MET A 37 8.10 -0.50 5.77
C MET A 37 7.73 0.27 4.49
N ASN A 38 7.41 1.56 4.61
CA ASN A 38 6.93 2.35 3.49
C ASN A 38 8.04 3.07 2.71
N SER A 39 9.19 3.41 3.33
CA SER A 39 10.24 4.21 2.68
C SER A 39 11.67 3.65 2.80
N GLY A 40 11.84 2.48 3.42
CA GLY A 40 13.17 1.90 3.65
C GLY A 40 14.03 2.67 4.66
N ARG A 41 13.43 3.58 5.43
CA ARG A 41 14.10 4.42 6.43
C ARG A 41 13.23 4.56 7.68
N ILE A 42 13.85 4.59 8.84
CA ILE A 42 13.17 4.81 10.13
C ILE A 42 12.82 6.29 10.39
N LEU A 43 13.36 7.19 9.59
CA LEU A 43 13.14 8.63 9.70
C LEU A 43 12.28 9.16 8.55
N SER A 44 11.48 10.19 8.85
CA SER A 44 10.67 10.87 7.85
C SER A 44 11.50 11.71 6.87
N GLY A 45 10.89 12.12 5.74
CA GLY A 45 11.52 12.96 4.72
C GLY A 45 12.06 12.16 3.51
N HIS A 46 11.92 10.84 3.53
CA HIS A 46 12.29 9.97 2.42
C HIS A 46 11.07 9.60 1.56
N PRO A 47 11.28 9.39 0.24
CA PRO A 47 10.21 8.96 -0.65
C PRO A 47 9.71 7.55 -0.29
N SER A 48 8.41 7.35 -0.34
CA SER A 48 7.80 6.03 -0.12
C SER A 48 8.04 5.08 -1.29
N LEU A 49 7.86 3.77 -1.07
CA LEU A 49 7.96 2.73 -2.11
C LEU A 49 7.08 3.07 -3.33
N GLY A 50 5.82 3.49 -3.12
CA GLY A 50 4.94 3.91 -4.21
C GLY A 50 5.48 5.11 -4.99
N THR A 51 6.13 6.05 -4.31
CA THR A 51 6.83 7.17 -4.94
C THR A 51 7.99 6.69 -5.83
N TRP A 52 8.83 5.77 -5.34
CA TRP A 52 9.92 5.20 -6.13
C TRP A 52 9.42 4.45 -7.36
N ILE A 53 8.34 3.69 -7.23
CA ILE A 53 7.72 2.94 -8.33
C ILE A 53 7.17 3.91 -9.38
N THR A 54 6.40 4.93 -8.97
CA THR A 54 5.83 5.91 -9.90
C THR A 54 6.90 6.82 -10.52
N TYR A 55 7.99 7.11 -9.81
CA TYR A 55 9.15 7.80 -10.38
C TYR A 55 9.85 6.94 -11.45
N GLY A 56 10.07 5.66 -11.19
CA GLY A 56 10.79 4.76 -12.11
C GLY A 56 9.99 4.34 -13.34
N LEU A 57 8.67 4.14 -13.20
CA LEU A 57 7.82 3.59 -14.26
C LEU A 57 6.79 4.57 -14.82
N GLY A 58 6.52 5.67 -14.13
CA GLY A 58 5.39 6.52 -14.45
C GLY A 58 4.04 5.86 -14.18
N SER A 59 3.01 6.36 -14.85
CA SER A 59 1.65 5.81 -14.82
C SER A 59 1.21 5.42 -16.22
N GLU A 60 0.53 4.30 -16.35
CA GLU A 60 -0.15 3.89 -17.59
C GLU A 60 -1.49 4.61 -17.77
N ASN A 61 -1.97 5.21 -16.70
CA ASN A 61 -3.22 5.94 -16.65
C ASN A 61 -2.95 7.45 -16.53
N GLU A 62 -3.50 8.22 -17.46
CA GLU A 62 -3.40 9.70 -17.44
C GLU A 62 -4.55 10.39 -16.70
N ASN A 63 -5.59 9.64 -16.30
CA ASN A 63 -6.85 10.16 -15.78
C ASN A 63 -7.04 9.91 -14.28
N LEU A 64 -6.22 9.03 -13.71
CA LEU A 64 -6.21 8.68 -12.28
C LEU A 64 -4.79 8.81 -11.73
N PRO A 65 -4.63 9.03 -10.41
CA PRO A 65 -3.31 9.03 -9.78
C PRO A 65 -2.59 7.71 -10.02
N GLY A 66 -1.30 7.75 -10.32
CA GLY A 66 -0.48 6.54 -10.45
C GLY A 66 -0.23 5.83 -9.12
N TYR A 67 -0.41 6.55 -8.00
CA TYR A 67 -0.27 6.04 -6.64
C TYR A 67 -1.49 6.41 -5.78
N VAL A 68 -2.26 5.41 -5.39
CA VAL A 68 -3.49 5.56 -4.59
C VAL A 68 -3.29 4.99 -3.19
N VAL A 69 -3.84 5.67 -2.19
CA VAL A 69 -3.83 5.27 -0.78
C VAL A 69 -5.26 5.19 -0.25
N MET A 70 -5.61 4.08 0.38
CA MET A 70 -6.89 3.89 1.04
C MET A 70 -6.68 3.67 2.54
N LEU A 71 -7.25 4.57 3.33
CA LEU A 71 -7.13 4.53 4.79
C LEU A 71 -8.19 3.63 5.41
N ASP A 72 -7.93 3.21 6.65
CA ASP A 72 -8.96 2.53 7.45
C ASP A 72 -10.09 3.48 7.84
N LYS A 73 -11.28 2.93 8.08
CA LYS A 73 -12.45 3.68 8.57
C LYS A 73 -12.21 4.38 9.92
N THR A 74 -11.28 3.84 10.71
CA THR A 74 -10.90 4.39 12.02
C THR A 74 -9.82 5.48 11.92
N GLY A 75 -9.26 5.70 10.72
CA GLY A 75 -8.26 6.74 10.47
C GLY A 75 -7.04 6.24 9.72
N GLY A 76 -6.00 7.08 9.68
CA GLY A 76 -4.71 6.75 9.09
C GLY A 76 -3.76 6.06 10.07
N PRO A 77 -2.69 5.42 9.57
CA PRO A 77 -1.67 4.82 10.41
C PRO A 77 -0.85 5.86 11.16
N ILE A 78 -0.12 5.42 12.18
CA ILE A 78 0.90 6.23 12.85
C ILE A 78 1.87 6.79 11.80
N SER A 79 2.39 7.99 12.04
CA SER A 79 3.19 8.80 11.09
C SER A 79 2.36 9.41 9.93
N GLY A 80 1.09 9.06 9.77
CA GLY A 80 0.16 9.71 8.85
C GLY A 80 0.70 9.84 7.42
N PRO A 81 0.54 11.01 6.77
CA PRO A 81 0.94 11.23 5.38
C PRO A 81 2.40 10.97 5.05
N LYS A 82 3.28 10.91 6.04
CA LYS A 82 4.70 10.58 5.83
C LYS A 82 4.90 9.19 5.21
N ASN A 83 3.95 8.28 5.42
CA ASN A 83 3.98 6.91 4.90
C ASN A 83 3.77 6.81 3.37
N TRP A 84 3.20 7.84 2.75
CA TRP A 84 2.99 7.92 1.29
C TRP A 84 3.51 9.22 0.67
N SER A 85 4.42 9.86 1.37
CA SER A 85 5.04 11.11 0.94
C SER A 85 6.04 10.89 -0.20
N SER A 86 6.17 11.90 -1.05
CA SER A 86 7.26 11.98 -2.04
C SER A 86 8.62 12.30 -1.40
N GLY A 87 8.66 12.67 -0.12
CA GLY A 87 9.90 13.03 0.55
C GLY A 87 10.63 14.17 -0.18
N TYR A 88 11.87 13.93 -0.56
CA TYR A 88 12.68 14.89 -1.33
C TYR A 88 12.46 14.81 -2.85
N MET A 89 11.62 13.90 -3.34
CA MET A 89 11.24 13.83 -4.75
C MET A 89 10.10 14.80 -5.07
N PRO A 90 9.85 15.10 -6.36
CA PRO A 90 8.71 15.91 -6.77
C PRO A 90 7.39 15.42 -6.22
N ALA A 91 6.55 16.33 -5.73
CA ALA A 91 5.24 16.03 -5.13
C ALA A 91 4.26 15.32 -6.09
N ALA A 92 4.52 15.35 -7.39
CA ALA A 92 3.75 14.60 -8.39
C ALA A 92 3.75 13.08 -8.17
N TYR A 93 4.73 12.55 -7.45
CA TYR A 93 4.87 11.12 -7.18
C TYR A 93 4.30 10.67 -5.83
N GLN A 94 3.75 11.58 -5.03
CA GLN A 94 3.18 11.19 -3.74
C GLN A 94 1.83 10.47 -3.89
N GLY A 95 1.46 9.69 -2.87
CA GLY A 95 0.18 8.98 -2.84
C GLY A 95 -1.02 9.92 -2.69
N THR A 96 -2.08 9.63 -3.44
CA THR A 96 -3.37 10.32 -3.38
C THR A 96 -4.37 9.49 -2.60
N ILE A 97 -5.00 10.10 -1.59
CA ILE A 97 -6.02 9.41 -0.79
C ILE A 97 -7.31 9.27 -1.58
N VAL A 98 -7.82 8.04 -1.68
CA VAL A 98 -9.13 7.70 -2.24
C VAL A 98 -9.91 6.87 -1.22
N ARG A 99 -11.20 7.15 -1.07
CA ARG A 99 -12.10 6.43 -0.17
C ARG A 99 -12.96 5.43 -0.95
N ALA A 100 -13.14 4.25 -0.41
CA ALA A 100 -13.98 3.22 -1.00
C ALA A 100 -15.48 3.37 -0.63
N SER A 101 -15.80 4.32 0.25
CA SER A 101 -17.16 4.64 0.69
C SER A 101 -17.33 6.14 0.92
N GLY A 102 -18.58 6.62 0.90
CA GLY A 102 -18.89 8.03 1.01
C GLY A 102 -18.47 8.82 -0.23
N THR A 103 -17.87 9.99 -0.04
CA THR A 103 -17.28 10.79 -1.13
C THR A 103 -15.86 10.26 -1.41
N PRO A 104 -15.61 9.56 -2.52
CA PRO A 104 -14.33 8.90 -2.79
C PRO A 104 -13.15 9.86 -2.81
N ILE A 105 -13.37 11.03 -3.40
CA ILE A 105 -12.39 12.11 -3.46
C ILE A 105 -13.17 13.39 -3.12
N ASN A 106 -12.65 14.15 -2.15
CA ASN A 106 -13.30 15.41 -1.76
C ASN A 106 -13.32 16.38 -2.93
N ASP A 107 -14.41 17.15 -3.03
CA ASP A 107 -14.57 18.20 -4.03
C ASP A 107 -14.36 17.75 -5.49
N LEU A 108 -14.64 16.47 -5.77
CA LEU A 108 -14.49 15.92 -7.12
C LEU A 108 -15.51 16.52 -8.09
N ALA A 109 -16.73 16.79 -7.64
CA ALA A 109 -17.75 17.43 -8.48
C ALA A 109 -17.50 18.94 -8.62
N PRO A 110 -17.72 19.53 -9.81
CA PRO A 110 -17.65 20.98 -9.96
C PRO A 110 -18.71 21.67 -9.10
N PRO A 111 -18.47 22.93 -8.67
CA PRO A 111 -19.45 23.71 -7.91
C PRO A 111 -20.79 23.84 -8.67
N PRO A 112 -21.94 23.98 -7.95
CA PRO A 112 -23.22 24.20 -8.57
C PRO A 112 -23.19 25.40 -9.55
N GLY A 113 -23.71 25.20 -10.76
CA GLY A 113 -23.73 26.22 -11.81
C GLY A 113 -22.48 26.32 -12.67
N MET A 114 -21.41 25.59 -12.34
CA MET A 114 -20.20 25.46 -13.15
C MET A 114 -20.42 24.41 -14.24
N THR A 115 -20.46 24.83 -15.50
CA THR A 115 -20.48 23.89 -16.64
C THR A 115 -19.06 23.43 -16.97
N ASP A 116 -18.92 22.24 -17.61
CA ASP A 116 -17.63 21.71 -18.07
C ASP A 116 -16.88 22.74 -18.93
N ALA A 117 -17.54 23.37 -19.89
CA ALA A 117 -16.95 24.40 -20.74
C ALA A 117 -16.50 25.66 -19.98
N MET A 118 -17.19 26.04 -18.90
CA MET A 118 -16.75 27.15 -18.02
C MET A 118 -15.52 26.74 -17.23
N GLN A 119 -15.52 25.53 -16.66
CA GLN A 119 -14.40 24.99 -15.89
C GLN A 119 -13.15 24.84 -16.77
N ARG A 120 -13.29 24.29 -17.99
CA ARG A 120 -12.16 24.16 -18.91
C ARG A 120 -11.52 25.51 -19.23
N ARG A 121 -12.33 26.52 -19.60
CA ARG A 121 -11.81 27.89 -19.85
C ARG A 121 -11.10 28.49 -18.64
N LEU A 122 -11.63 28.26 -17.44
CA LEU A 122 -10.99 28.72 -16.20
C LEU A 122 -9.64 28.05 -15.99
N LEU A 123 -9.57 26.72 -16.20
CA LEU A 123 -8.32 25.97 -16.07
C LEU A 123 -7.29 26.36 -17.13
N ASP A 124 -7.71 26.59 -18.38
CA ASP A 124 -6.82 27.07 -19.44
C ASP A 124 -6.21 28.43 -19.06
N ARG A 125 -7.05 29.34 -18.54
CA ARG A 125 -6.56 30.64 -18.08
C ARG A 125 -5.64 30.54 -16.86
N LEU A 126 -5.96 29.65 -15.94
CA LEU A 126 -5.11 29.37 -14.77
C LEU A 126 -3.80 28.75 -15.21
N HIS A 127 -3.84 27.84 -16.18
CA HIS A 127 -2.62 27.21 -16.74
C HIS A 127 -1.69 28.26 -17.35
N GLU A 128 -2.19 29.18 -18.18
CA GLU A 128 -1.41 30.28 -18.73
C GLU A 128 -0.71 31.11 -17.63
N LYS A 129 -1.48 31.51 -16.61
CA LYS A 129 -0.94 32.29 -15.48
C LYS A 129 0.07 31.49 -14.65
N ASN A 130 -0.18 30.22 -14.45
CA ASN A 130 0.74 29.32 -13.75
C ASN A 130 2.04 29.11 -14.53
N GLN A 131 1.98 29.04 -15.86
CA GLN A 131 3.20 28.95 -16.69
C GLN A 131 4.02 30.25 -16.64
N GLU A 132 3.38 31.42 -16.72
CA GLU A 132 4.03 32.72 -16.52
C GLU A 132 4.75 32.76 -15.14
N HIS A 133 4.08 32.28 -14.09
CA HIS A 133 4.62 32.25 -12.73
C HIS A 133 5.74 31.22 -12.57
N PHE A 134 5.64 30.07 -13.23
CA PHE A 134 6.60 28.97 -13.17
C PHE A 134 7.89 29.28 -13.93
N ALA A 135 7.81 29.98 -15.08
CA ALA A 135 8.96 30.21 -15.95
C ALA A 135 10.24 30.69 -15.23
N PRO A 136 10.18 31.71 -14.33
CA PRO A 136 11.37 32.15 -13.57
C PRO A 136 11.69 31.22 -12.36
N ARG A 137 10.94 30.12 -12.14
CA ARG A 137 11.03 29.19 -10.99
C ARG A 137 11.00 27.74 -11.46
N SER A 138 11.54 27.46 -12.64
CA SER A 138 11.45 26.16 -13.29
C SER A 138 12.14 25.01 -12.53
N ASP A 139 12.98 25.33 -11.57
CA ASP A 139 13.62 24.41 -10.62
C ASP A 139 12.72 24.03 -9.42
N ASN A 140 11.57 24.71 -9.26
CA ASN A 140 10.63 24.43 -8.17
C ASN A 140 9.67 23.29 -8.54
N SER A 141 10.04 22.07 -8.15
CA SER A 141 9.26 20.86 -8.42
C SER A 141 7.89 20.83 -7.72
N GLU A 142 7.76 21.45 -6.55
CA GLU A 142 6.49 21.57 -5.83
C GLU A 142 5.47 22.41 -6.62
N LEU A 143 5.94 23.53 -7.18
CA LEU A 143 5.11 24.39 -8.01
C LEU A 143 4.68 23.67 -9.29
N SER A 144 5.59 22.95 -9.96
CA SER A 144 5.30 22.12 -11.13
C SER A 144 4.25 21.06 -10.83
N ALA A 145 4.42 20.31 -9.72
CA ALA A 145 3.47 19.28 -9.28
C ALA A 145 2.09 19.87 -8.97
N ARG A 146 2.04 21.03 -8.32
CA ARG A 146 0.78 21.72 -8.01
C ARG A 146 0.04 22.16 -9.29
N ILE A 147 0.76 22.63 -10.29
CA ILE A 147 0.16 22.96 -11.59
C ILE A 147 -0.44 21.72 -12.26
N ALA A 148 0.32 20.61 -12.29
CA ALA A 148 -0.16 19.35 -12.86
C ALA A 148 -1.37 18.78 -12.10
N ALA A 149 -1.45 19.00 -10.77
CA ALA A 149 -2.57 18.52 -9.94
C ALA A 149 -3.93 19.12 -10.36
N TYR A 150 -3.98 20.34 -10.88
CA TYR A 150 -5.24 20.93 -11.39
C TYR A 150 -5.76 20.17 -12.62
N GLU A 151 -4.89 19.83 -13.56
CA GLU A 151 -5.26 19.06 -14.75
C GLU A 151 -5.68 17.63 -14.38
N LEU A 152 -4.95 17.00 -13.47
CA LEU A 152 -5.31 15.67 -12.98
C LEU A 152 -6.66 15.70 -12.26
N ALA A 153 -6.93 16.68 -11.40
CA ALA A 153 -8.20 16.84 -10.72
C ALA A 153 -9.38 16.99 -11.71
N TYR A 154 -9.20 17.75 -12.78
CA TYR A 154 -10.21 17.88 -13.84
C TYR A 154 -10.45 16.56 -14.57
N LYS A 155 -9.40 15.84 -14.97
CA LYS A 155 -9.51 14.50 -15.58
C LYS A 155 -10.20 13.51 -14.64
N MET A 156 -9.87 13.55 -13.35
CA MET A 156 -10.50 12.70 -12.31
C MET A 156 -11.99 12.97 -12.17
N GLN A 157 -12.50 14.19 -12.35
CA GLN A 157 -13.93 14.48 -12.32
C GLN A 157 -14.72 13.67 -13.36
N GLN A 158 -14.10 13.38 -14.49
CA GLN A 158 -14.73 12.63 -15.59
C GLN A 158 -14.57 11.10 -15.42
N HIS A 159 -13.47 10.62 -14.86
CA HIS A 159 -13.11 9.20 -14.87
C HIS A 159 -13.19 8.52 -13.51
N ALA A 160 -12.93 9.22 -12.40
CA ALA A 160 -12.97 8.61 -11.07
C ALA A 160 -14.37 8.16 -10.62
N PRO A 161 -15.48 8.86 -10.96
CA PRO A 161 -16.82 8.40 -10.57
C PRO A 161 -17.13 6.98 -11.06
N GLU A 162 -16.73 6.64 -12.27
CA GLU A 162 -16.93 5.28 -12.81
C GLU A 162 -16.07 4.25 -12.11
N ALA A 163 -14.85 4.60 -11.74
CA ALA A 163 -13.94 3.68 -11.03
C ALA A 163 -14.50 3.29 -9.65
N VAL A 164 -15.16 4.19 -8.95
CA VAL A 164 -15.71 3.99 -7.59
C VAL A 164 -17.17 3.55 -7.56
N ASP A 165 -17.86 3.53 -8.70
CA ASP A 165 -19.25 3.07 -8.81
C ASP A 165 -19.32 1.55 -8.92
N PHE A 166 -19.76 0.89 -7.86
CA PHE A 166 -19.95 -0.55 -7.79
C PHE A 166 -21.31 -1.05 -8.27
N SER A 167 -22.19 -0.16 -8.75
CA SER A 167 -23.56 -0.51 -9.17
C SER A 167 -23.60 -1.53 -10.33
N LYS A 168 -22.53 -1.59 -11.12
CA LYS A 168 -22.38 -2.53 -12.23
C LYS A 168 -21.73 -3.87 -11.84
N GLU A 169 -21.26 -4.02 -10.61
CA GLU A 169 -20.70 -5.28 -10.15
C GLU A 169 -21.79 -6.30 -9.89
N THR A 170 -21.53 -7.56 -10.19
CA THR A 170 -22.49 -8.64 -9.97
C THR A 170 -22.67 -8.93 -8.48
N ALA A 171 -23.83 -9.45 -8.10
CA ALA A 171 -24.07 -9.90 -6.73
C ALA A 171 -23.05 -10.95 -6.26
N GLU A 172 -22.59 -11.82 -7.16
CA GLU A 172 -21.53 -12.79 -6.91
C GLU A 172 -20.19 -12.09 -6.57
N THR A 173 -19.81 -11.09 -7.36
CA THR A 173 -18.59 -10.30 -7.09
C THR A 173 -18.69 -9.58 -5.74
N LEU A 174 -19.79 -8.88 -5.46
CA LEU A 174 -19.98 -8.22 -4.17
C LEU A 174 -19.90 -9.22 -3.00
N ALA A 175 -20.54 -10.37 -3.14
CA ALA A 175 -20.51 -11.43 -2.14
C ALA A 175 -19.10 -12.02 -1.95
N LEU A 176 -18.31 -12.17 -3.02
CA LEU A 176 -16.93 -12.66 -2.96
C LEU A 176 -16.07 -11.81 -2.03
N TYR A 177 -16.20 -10.47 -2.11
CA TYR A 177 -15.49 -9.52 -1.25
C TYR A 177 -16.16 -9.31 0.13
N GLY A 178 -17.31 -9.92 0.39
CA GLY A 178 -18.07 -9.73 1.63
C GLY A 178 -18.73 -8.35 1.74
N ILE A 179 -18.99 -7.67 0.60
CA ILE A 179 -19.67 -6.38 0.55
C ILE A 179 -21.16 -6.58 0.85
N GLY A 180 -21.71 -5.71 1.71
CA GLY A 180 -23.09 -5.80 2.22
C GLY A 180 -23.23 -6.66 3.47
N ALA A 181 -22.13 -7.26 3.98
CA ALA A 181 -22.11 -8.04 5.22
C ALA A 181 -21.14 -7.45 6.24
N GLN A 182 -21.53 -7.45 7.53
CA GLN A 182 -20.62 -7.10 8.60
C GLN A 182 -19.84 -8.35 9.06
N PRO A 183 -18.55 -8.19 9.44
CA PRO A 183 -17.80 -6.95 9.55
C PRO A 183 -17.04 -6.55 8.26
N THR A 184 -17.16 -7.32 7.17
CA THR A 184 -16.31 -7.28 5.97
C THR A 184 -16.60 -6.12 4.99
N ASP A 185 -17.76 -5.45 5.09
CA ASP A 185 -18.23 -4.50 4.06
C ASP A 185 -17.21 -3.40 3.73
N ASP A 186 -16.67 -2.72 4.74
CA ASP A 186 -15.73 -1.61 4.53
C ASP A 186 -14.44 -2.06 3.84
N PHE A 187 -13.82 -3.13 4.38
CA PHE A 187 -12.57 -3.63 3.82
C PHE A 187 -12.77 -4.31 2.46
N GLY A 188 -13.93 -4.96 2.27
CA GLY A 188 -14.35 -5.53 0.99
C GLY A 188 -14.48 -4.48 -0.11
N ARG A 189 -15.04 -3.31 0.22
CA ARG A 189 -15.11 -2.18 -0.72
C ARG A 189 -13.72 -1.66 -1.11
N LYS A 190 -12.78 -1.58 -0.16
CA LYS A 190 -11.37 -1.20 -0.46
C LYS A 190 -10.71 -2.22 -1.38
N CYS A 191 -10.84 -3.51 -1.11
CA CYS A 191 -10.29 -4.58 -1.94
C CYS A 191 -10.91 -4.58 -3.35
N LEU A 192 -12.23 -4.40 -3.47
CA LEU A 192 -12.89 -4.29 -4.77
C LEU A 192 -12.44 -3.04 -5.54
N LEU A 193 -12.33 -1.90 -4.85
CA LEU A 193 -11.80 -0.68 -5.45
C LEU A 193 -10.35 -0.86 -5.92
N ALA A 194 -9.50 -1.53 -5.12
CA ALA A 194 -8.13 -1.82 -5.52
C ALA A 194 -8.08 -2.62 -6.83
N ARG A 195 -8.88 -3.68 -6.98
CA ARG A 195 -8.98 -4.43 -8.24
C ARG A 195 -9.42 -3.55 -9.41
N ARG A 196 -10.44 -2.69 -9.22
CA ARG A 196 -10.94 -1.78 -10.26
C ARG A 196 -9.90 -0.73 -10.66
N LEU A 197 -9.07 -0.28 -9.73
CA LEU A 197 -7.97 0.64 -10.00
C LEU A 197 -6.84 -0.06 -10.79
N VAL A 198 -6.54 -1.32 -10.46
CA VAL A 198 -5.60 -2.15 -11.25
C VAL A 198 -6.06 -2.28 -12.69
N GLU A 199 -7.34 -2.62 -12.92
CA GLU A 199 -7.94 -2.71 -14.27
C GLU A 199 -7.81 -1.41 -15.08
N ARG A 200 -7.60 -0.27 -14.40
CA ARG A 200 -7.45 1.06 -15.02
C ARG A 200 -6.02 1.55 -15.07
N GLY A 201 -5.05 0.67 -14.81
CA GLY A 201 -3.63 0.99 -14.93
C GLY A 201 -3.07 1.86 -13.79
N VAL A 202 -3.72 1.90 -12.62
CA VAL A 202 -3.12 2.51 -11.43
C VAL A 202 -1.94 1.66 -10.97
N ARG A 203 -0.77 2.27 -10.92
CA ARG A 203 0.51 1.56 -10.75
C ARG A 203 0.76 1.03 -9.35
N PHE A 204 0.41 1.78 -8.32
CA PHE A 204 0.62 1.39 -6.93
C PHE A 204 -0.59 1.74 -6.07
N ILE A 205 -1.07 0.76 -5.32
CA ILE A 205 -2.24 0.90 -4.46
C ILE A 205 -1.87 0.41 -3.06
N GLN A 206 -2.02 1.30 -2.09
CA GLN A 206 -1.73 1.03 -0.69
C GLN A 206 -3.02 1.03 0.12
N VAL A 207 -3.32 -0.08 0.78
CA VAL A 207 -4.55 -0.27 1.55
C VAL A 207 -4.19 -0.51 3.01
N TYR A 208 -4.72 0.31 3.90
CA TYR A 208 -4.52 0.16 5.33
C TYR A 208 -5.69 -0.57 5.99
N SER A 209 -5.34 -1.53 6.87
CA SER A 209 -6.24 -2.18 7.80
C SER A 209 -5.84 -1.81 9.23
N GLY A 210 -6.75 -1.17 9.97
CA GLY A 210 -6.48 -0.56 11.26
C GLY A 210 -5.88 0.83 11.12
N GLY A 211 -6.56 1.80 11.69
CA GLY A 211 -6.08 3.16 11.93
C GLY A 211 -5.96 3.35 13.43
N ALA A 212 -6.01 4.58 13.93
CA ALA A 212 -5.97 4.89 15.34
C ALA A 212 -4.75 4.29 16.10
N HIS A 213 -4.87 4.12 17.41
CA HIS A 213 -3.79 3.65 18.28
C HIS A 213 -4.26 2.48 19.14
N ASN A 214 -3.31 1.66 19.60
CA ASN A 214 -3.51 0.57 20.54
C ASN A 214 -4.51 -0.49 20.01
N ASP A 215 -5.23 -1.15 20.90
CA ASP A 215 -6.14 -2.27 20.63
C ASP A 215 -7.30 -1.95 19.65
N ASP A 216 -7.47 -0.70 19.21
CA ASP A 216 -8.41 -0.33 18.14
C ASP A 216 -7.94 -0.77 16.74
N ASN A 217 -6.68 -1.14 16.60
CA ASN A 217 -6.08 -1.73 15.40
C ASN A 217 -5.43 -3.10 15.75
N TRP A 218 -4.51 -3.60 14.92
CA TRP A 218 -3.79 -4.86 15.14
C TRP A 218 -2.78 -4.82 16.31
N ASP A 219 -2.67 -3.71 17.03
CA ASP A 219 -1.71 -3.51 18.13
C ASP A 219 -2.24 -4.11 19.45
N ALA A 220 -2.19 -5.42 19.57
CA ALA A 220 -2.82 -6.21 20.62
C ALA A 220 -1.95 -6.35 21.87
N HIS A 221 -1.88 -5.33 22.71
CA HIS A 221 -1.17 -5.36 24.00
C HIS A 221 -1.98 -5.98 25.14
N THR A 222 -3.32 -5.92 25.08
CA THR A 222 -4.20 -6.39 26.17
C THR A 222 -4.76 -7.78 25.93
N ASP A 223 -5.40 -8.04 24.81
CA ASP A 223 -6.04 -9.32 24.46
C ASP A 223 -5.86 -9.64 22.99
N ILE A 224 -4.89 -10.50 22.70
CA ILE A 224 -4.55 -10.88 21.31
C ILE A 224 -5.69 -11.67 20.65
N VAL A 225 -6.43 -12.51 21.42
CA VAL A 225 -7.47 -13.35 20.85
C VAL A 225 -8.65 -12.51 20.40
N ALA A 226 -9.16 -11.64 21.26
CA ALA A 226 -10.27 -10.75 20.94
C ALA A 226 -9.88 -9.78 19.80
N ASN A 227 -8.72 -9.16 19.90
CA ASN A 227 -8.21 -8.21 18.90
C ASN A 227 -8.04 -8.86 17.51
N HIS A 228 -7.30 -9.98 17.43
CA HIS A 228 -7.01 -10.61 16.14
C HIS A 228 -8.25 -11.30 15.53
N THR A 229 -9.17 -11.82 16.35
CA THR A 229 -10.46 -12.32 15.86
C THR A 229 -11.26 -11.23 15.16
N LYS A 230 -11.31 -10.02 15.76
CA LYS A 230 -11.99 -8.86 15.16
C LYS A 230 -11.36 -8.48 13.82
N HIS A 231 -10.06 -8.21 13.80
CA HIS A 231 -9.39 -7.68 12.61
C HIS A 231 -9.21 -8.72 11.49
N ALA A 232 -9.00 -9.99 11.86
CA ALA A 232 -9.01 -11.08 10.88
C ALA A 232 -10.40 -11.24 10.26
N GLY A 233 -11.47 -11.14 11.07
CA GLY A 233 -12.85 -11.17 10.58
C GLY A 233 -13.16 -10.04 9.59
N ASP A 234 -12.60 -8.85 9.79
CA ASP A 234 -12.75 -7.72 8.86
C ASP A 234 -12.04 -7.98 7.51
N THR A 235 -10.91 -8.70 7.50
CA THR A 235 -9.97 -8.72 6.36
C THR A 235 -9.88 -10.03 5.59
N ASP A 236 -10.11 -11.19 6.23
CA ASP A 236 -9.89 -12.52 5.65
C ASP A 236 -10.63 -12.72 4.32
N ARG A 237 -11.96 -12.60 4.34
CA ARG A 237 -12.79 -12.77 3.15
C ARG A 237 -12.50 -11.73 2.06
N PRO A 238 -12.40 -10.43 2.35
CA PRO A 238 -12.03 -9.41 1.39
C PRO A 238 -10.71 -9.68 0.65
N VAL A 239 -9.65 -10.05 1.38
CA VAL A 239 -8.34 -10.31 0.76
C VAL A 239 -8.35 -11.60 -0.07
N ALA A 240 -9.00 -12.65 0.42
CA ALA A 240 -9.20 -13.86 -0.37
C ALA A 240 -10.03 -13.58 -1.63
N GLY A 241 -11.05 -12.72 -1.51
CA GLY A 241 -11.85 -12.25 -2.63
C GLY A 241 -11.01 -11.51 -3.67
N LEU A 242 -10.12 -10.63 -3.22
CA LEU A 242 -9.20 -9.90 -4.11
C LEU A 242 -8.30 -10.87 -4.91
N LEU A 243 -7.65 -11.82 -4.25
CA LEU A 243 -6.78 -12.79 -4.91
C LEU A 243 -7.54 -13.63 -5.96
N LYS A 244 -8.71 -14.14 -5.60
CA LYS A 244 -9.56 -14.94 -6.49
C LYS A 244 -10.09 -14.13 -7.67
N ASP A 245 -10.47 -12.86 -7.46
CA ASP A 245 -10.99 -12.01 -8.53
C ASP A 245 -9.89 -11.57 -9.50
N LEU A 246 -8.70 -11.22 -8.98
CA LEU A 246 -7.53 -10.94 -9.81
C LEU A 246 -7.15 -12.16 -10.67
N GLU A 247 -7.10 -13.36 -10.09
CA GLU A 247 -6.83 -14.60 -10.81
C GLU A 247 -7.88 -14.88 -11.88
N ARG A 248 -9.17 -14.84 -11.51
CA ARG A 248 -10.28 -15.09 -12.44
C ARG A 248 -10.29 -14.16 -13.65
N ARG A 249 -9.76 -12.94 -13.48
CA ARG A 249 -9.65 -11.92 -14.53
C ARG A 249 -8.33 -11.95 -15.31
N GLY A 250 -7.40 -12.85 -14.94
CA GLY A 250 -6.06 -12.90 -15.54
C GLY A 250 -5.17 -11.72 -15.14
N LEU A 251 -5.51 -11.00 -14.06
CA LEU A 251 -4.76 -9.85 -13.57
C LEU A 251 -3.71 -10.22 -12.54
N LEU A 252 -3.82 -11.39 -11.91
CA LEU A 252 -2.91 -11.78 -10.82
C LEU A 252 -1.48 -11.97 -11.33
N ASP A 253 -1.30 -12.46 -12.55
CA ASP A 253 0.04 -12.67 -13.14
C ASP A 253 0.80 -11.35 -13.38
N GLU A 254 0.07 -10.23 -13.51
CA GLU A 254 0.62 -8.89 -13.72
C GLU A 254 0.53 -7.99 -12.47
N THR A 255 0.01 -8.51 -11.37
CA THR A 255 -0.22 -7.74 -10.13
C THR A 255 0.45 -8.41 -8.94
N ILE A 256 1.39 -7.73 -8.29
CA ILE A 256 1.96 -8.19 -7.02
C ILE A 256 1.04 -7.75 -5.89
N VAL A 257 0.53 -8.70 -5.13
CA VAL A 257 -0.19 -8.45 -3.88
C VAL A 257 0.75 -8.73 -2.72
N VAL A 258 0.93 -7.74 -1.83
CA VAL A 258 1.78 -7.84 -0.63
C VAL A 258 0.92 -7.63 0.60
N TRP A 259 1.09 -8.47 1.62
CA TRP A 259 0.42 -8.33 2.90
C TRP A 259 1.42 -8.51 4.04
N GLY A 260 1.32 -7.66 5.04
CA GLY A 260 2.10 -7.72 6.27
C GLY A 260 1.89 -6.51 7.14
N GLY A 261 2.49 -6.54 8.31
CA GLY A 261 2.63 -5.40 9.21
C GLY A 261 4.06 -4.85 9.19
N GLU A 262 4.27 -3.77 9.90
CA GLU A 262 5.58 -3.11 10.02
C GLU A 262 6.58 -3.89 10.91
N PHE A 263 6.07 -4.78 11.75
CA PHE A 263 6.80 -5.77 12.55
C PHE A 263 5.86 -6.90 13.00
N GLY A 264 6.38 -7.88 13.74
CA GLY A 264 5.62 -8.97 14.34
C GLY A 264 5.32 -8.78 15.81
N ARG A 265 5.00 -9.89 16.47
CA ARG A 265 4.70 -9.92 17.91
C ARG A 265 5.62 -10.89 18.63
N GLN A 266 6.09 -10.50 19.83
CA GLN A 266 6.86 -11.34 20.72
C GLN A 266 6.00 -12.53 21.22
N PRO A 267 6.61 -13.67 21.60
CA PRO A 267 5.90 -14.75 22.27
C PRO A 267 5.45 -14.38 23.68
N THR A 268 5.82 -13.23 24.17
CA THR A 268 5.54 -12.72 25.53
C THR A 268 4.65 -11.48 25.46
N ALA A 269 3.88 -11.25 26.52
CA ALA A 269 3.12 -10.03 26.73
C ALA A 269 4.02 -8.91 27.29
N GLU A 270 3.72 -7.66 26.95
CA GLU A 270 4.36 -6.48 27.54
C GLU A 270 4.00 -6.37 29.03
N TYR A 271 2.74 -6.61 29.38
CA TYR A 271 2.23 -6.50 30.73
C TYR A 271 2.23 -7.85 31.44
N ALA A 272 2.72 -7.90 32.69
CA ALA A 272 2.89 -9.13 33.48
C ALA A 272 1.60 -9.97 33.67
N LYS A 273 0.41 -9.38 33.53
CA LYS A 273 -0.89 -10.05 33.61
C LYS A 273 -1.67 -9.98 32.28
N GLY A 274 -1.05 -9.47 31.22
CA GLY A 274 -1.69 -9.31 29.94
C GLY A 274 -1.74 -10.62 29.13
N THR A 275 -2.78 -10.78 28.32
CA THR A 275 -2.91 -11.83 27.32
C THR A 275 -2.57 -11.32 25.91
N GLY A 276 -2.13 -10.09 25.79
CA GLY A 276 -1.60 -9.50 24.56
C GLY A 276 -0.18 -9.96 24.22
N ARG A 277 0.42 -9.30 23.26
CA ARG A 277 1.80 -9.55 22.82
C ARG A 277 2.54 -8.25 22.58
N ASP A 278 3.81 -8.23 22.98
CA ASP A 278 4.70 -7.10 22.73
C ASP A 278 5.21 -7.09 21.26
N HIS A 279 5.81 -5.98 20.84
CA HIS A 279 6.34 -5.77 19.51
C HIS A 279 7.56 -6.64 19.22
N ASN A 280 7.67 -7.17 17.99
CA ASN A 280 8.83 -7.92 17.54
C ASN A 280 9.30 -7.45 16.15
N ALA A 281 10.32 -6.62 16.13
CA ALA A 281 10.97 -6.21 14.88
C ALA A 281 11.99 -7.24 14.37
N TYR A 282 12.39 -8.25 15.16
CA TYR A 282 13.48 -9.15 14.84
C TYR A 282 13.06 -10.45 14.13
N GLY A 283 11.75 -10.73 14.09
CA GLY A 283 11.22 -11.91 13.42
C GLY A 283 9.73 -11.75 13.15
N PHE A 284 9.34 -11.63 11.87
CA PHE A 284 7.93 -11.56 11.49
C PHE A 284 7.68 -12.15 10.11
N THR A 285 6.41 -12.43 9.84
CA THR A 285 5.97 -13.05 8.58
C THR A 285 5.30 -12.02 7.69
N MET A 286 5.67 -12.04 6.41
CA MET A 286 4.91 -11.40 5.34
C MET A 286 4.58 -12.42 4.26
N TRP A 287 3.57 -12.15 3.44
CA TRP A 287 3.34 -12.94 2.25
C TRP A 287 3.14 -12.07 1.01
N LEU A 288 3.48 -12.65 -0.15
CA LEU A 288 3.30 -12.06 -1.46
C LEU A 288 2.57 -13.05 -2.38
N ALA A 289 1.85 -12.53 -3.37
CA ALA A 289 1.19 -13.35 -4.40
C ALA A 289 1.17 -12.62 -5.74
N GLY A 290 1.10 -13.36 -6.83
CA GLY A 290 1.00 -12.82 -8.19
C GLY A 290 2.29 -12.18 -8.71
N GLY A 291 2.25 -11.53 -9.87
CA GLY A 291 3.34 -10.75 -10.45
C GLY A 291 4.70 -11.44 -10.46
N GLY A 292 4.79 -12.71 -10.89
CA GLY A 292 6.03 -13.48 -10.91
C GLY A 292 6.50 -13.98 -9.54
N ILE A 293 5.63 -13.92 -8.51
CA ILE A 293 5.87 -14.55 -7.22
C ILE A 293 5.51 -16.04 -7.29
N LYS A 294 6.41 -16.89 -6.83
CA LYS A 294 6.22 -18.34 -6.83
C LYS A 294 5.22 -18.76 -5.74
N GLY A 295 4.03 -19.16 -6.13
CA GLY A 295 3.00 -19.63 -5.21
C GLY A 295 3.35 -20.93 -4.49
N GLY A 296 2.74 -21.17 -3.34
CA GLY A 296 2.86 -22.39 -2.57
C GLY A 296 4.21 -22.60 -1.85
N VAL A 297 5.07 -21.58 -1.75
CA VAL A 297 6.38 -21.68 -1.08
C VAL A 297 6.39 -21.00 0.29
N SER A 298 7.34 -21.42 1.14
CA SER A 298 7.68 -20.74 2.39
C SER A 298 9.19 -20.67 2.50
N VAL A 299 9.71 -19.54 2.94
CA VAL A 299 11.14 -19.28 3.08
C VAL A 299 11.45 -18.66 4.44
N GLY A 300 12.62 -19.03 4.96
CA GLY A 300 13.12 -18.56 6.23
C GLY A 300 12.41 -19.15 7.46
N ALA A 301 13.05 -18.98 8.60
CA ALA A 301 12.50 -19.38 9.89
C ALA A 301 12.92 -18.43 11.00
N THR A 302 12.14 -18.39 12.07
CA THR A 302 12.52 -17.84 13.36
C THR A 302 13.14 -18.92 14.25
N ASP A 303 13.70 -18.51 15.39
CA ASP A 303 14.04 -19.42 16.46
C ASP A 303 12.81 -20.16 17.01
N GLU A 304 13.03 -21.14 17.89
CA GLU A 304 11.97 -21.99 18.45
C GLU A 304 10.88 -21.20 19.21
N LEU A 305 11.21 -20.01 19.71
CA LEU A 305 10.30 -19.15 20.45
C LEU A 305 9.60 -18.12 19.55
N GLY A 306 10.05 -17.96 18.30
CA GLY A 306 9.54 -16.90 17.41
C GLY A 306 10.09 -15.50 17.74
N SER A 307 11.20 -15.42 18.49
CA SER A 307 11.77 -14.15 18.96
C SER A 307 12.61 -13.44 17.91
N ALA A 308 13.33 -14.19 17.06
CA ALA A 308 14.18 -13.63 16.03
C ALA A 308 14.24 -14.51 14.78
N ALA A 309 14.41 -13.89 13.63
CA ALA A 309 14.72 -14.58 12.39
C ALA A 309 16.12 -15.20 12.47
N VAL A 310 16.27 -16.49 12.16
CA VAL A 310 17.53 -17.23 12.25
C VAL A 310 17.94 -17.90 10.94
N GLU A 311 16.99 -18.28 10.10
CA GLU A 311 17.25 -18.88 8.79
C GLU A 311 16.77 -17.95 7.68
N ASP A 312 17.58 -17.78 6.60
CA ASP A 312 17.23 -16.91 5.46
C ASP A 312 16.67 -15.55 5.91
N ARG A 313 17.44 -14.83 6.69
CA ARG A 313 17.02 -13.55 7.28
C ARG A 313 16.86 -12.47 6.22
N PHE A 314 15.67 -11.92 6.09
CA PHE A 314 15.36 -10.87 5.11
C PHE A 314 14.96 -9.57 5.80
N HIS A 315 15.78 -8.55 5.61
CA HIS A 315 15.43 -7.19 6.00
C HIS A 315 14.33 -6.61 5.11
N VAL A 316 13.54 -5.66 5.59
CA VAL A 316 12.51 -4.96 4.78
C VAL A 316 13.05 -4.44 3.44
N LYS A 317 14.32 -4.04 3.37
CA LYS A 317 14.95 -3.62 2.11
C LYS A 317 15.02 -4.73 1.04
N HIS A 318 15.10 -6.01 1.44
CA HIS A 318 15.02 -7.13 0.50
C HIS A 318 13.62 -7.31 -0.07
N LEU A 319 12.56 -7.02 0.72
CA LEU A 319 11.19 -6.95 0.22
C LEU A 319 11.05 -5.84 -0.83
N HIS A 320 11.55 -4.63 -0.54
CA HIS A 320 11.55 -3.53 -1.50
C HIS A 320 12.32 -3.88 -2.77
N ALA A 321 13.50 -4.49 -2.64
CA ALA A 321 14.28 -4.96 -3.78
C ALA A 321 13.51 -6.01 -4.61
N THR A 322 12.79 -6.92 -3.95
CA THR A 322 11.96 -7.93 -4.61
C THR A 322 10.85 -7.28 -5.44
N ILE A 323 10.11 -6.35 -4.85
CA ILE A 323 9.02 -5.64 -5.54
C ILE A 323 9.56 -4.85 -6.73
N LEU A 324 10.63 -4.06 -6.55
CA LEU A 324 11.24 -3.29 -7.63
C LEU A 324 11.72 -4.20 -8.77
N THR A 325 12.40 -5.31 -8.44
CA THR A 325 12.91 -6.27 -9.45
C THR A 325 11.77 -6.88 -10.26
N GLN A 326 10.67 -7.29 -9.62
CA GLN A 326 9.51 -7.87 -10.32
C GLN A 326 8.79 -6.85 -11.19
N LEU A 327 8.89 -5.57 -10.86
CA LEU A 327 8.41 -4.47 -11.71
C LEU A 327 9.41 -4.06 -12.81
N GLY A 328 10.52 -4.79 -12.98
CA GLY A 328 11.53 -4.50 -14.01
C GLY A 328 12.49 -3.36 -13.65
N LEU A 329 12.50 -2.92 -12.40
CA LEU A 329 13.42 -1.89 -11.91
C LEU A 329 14.60 -2.52 -11.17
N ASP A 330 15.82 -2.04 -11.45
CA ASP A 330 17.00 -2.45 -10.69
C ASP A 330 17.08 -1.67 -9.37
N PRO A 331 16.87 -2.33 -8.21
CA PRO A 331 16.82 -1.66 -6.90
C PRO A 331 18.16 -0.99 -6.53
N ASN A 332 19.26 -1.47 -7.07
CA ASN A 332 20.60 -0.97 -6.78
C ASN A 332 21.04 0.15 -7.74
N ARG A 333 20.33 0.36 -8.85
CA ARG A 333 20.59 1.40 -9.85
C ARG A 333 19.54 2.50 -9.87
N LEU A 334 18.29 2.20 -9.48
CA LEU A 334 17.24 3.21 -9.38
C LEU A 334 17.63 4.22 -8.30
N SER A 335 17.96 5.44 -8.71
CA SER A 335 18.41 6.50 -7.82
C SER A 335 17.78 7.84 -8.16
N TYR A 336 17.78 8.73 -7.18
CA TYR A 336 17.40 10.12 -7.31
C TYR A 336 18.49 10.98 -6.67
N PHE A 337 19.07 11.91 -7.45
CA PHE A 337 20.12 12.78 -6.95
C PHE A 337 19.55 13.86 -6.01
N TYR A 338 19.96 13.82 -4.74
CA TYR A 338 19.53 14.77 -3.73
C TYR A 338 20.63 15.02 -2.70
N ASN A 339 20.85 16.30 -2.36
CA ASN A 339 21.89 16.74 -1.40
C ASN A 339 23.28 16.15 -1.70
N GLY A 340 23.68 16.11 -2.96
CA GLY A 340 25.02 15.67 -3.38
C GLY A 340 25.20 14.16 -3.46
N LEU A 341 24.14 13.35 -3.27
CA LEU A 341 24.18 11.89 -3.27
C LEU A 341 23.09 11.29 -4.17
N ASP A 342 23.42 10.17 -4.81
CA ASP A 342 22.45 9.32 -5.47
C ASP A 342 21.70 8.47 -4.42
N GLN A 343 20.56 8.99 -4.00
CA GLN A 343 19.69 8.34 -3.02
C GLN A 343 19.00 7.13 -3.65
N LYS A 344 18.81 6.06 -2.87
CA LYS A 344 18.12 4.82 -3.27
C LYS A 344 17.15 4.38 -2.18
N LEU A 345 16.06 3.72 -2.57
CA LEU A 345 15.12 3.14 -1.62
C LEU A 345 15.79 2.14 -0.69
N VAL A 346 16.61 1.26 -1.26
CA VAL A 346 17.31 0.18 -0.53
C VAL A 346 18.56 0.64 0.21
N GLY A 347 18.94 1.90 0.12
CA GLY A 347 20.13 2.46 0.77
C GLY A 347 21.39 2.39 -0.06
N VAL A 348 22.47 2.90 0.53
CA VAL A 348 23.79 2.92 -0.13
C VAL A 348 24.40 1.51 -0.20
N GLU A 349 24.09 0.66 0.78
CA GLU A 349 24.54 -0.73 0.82
C GLU A 349 23.88 -1.59 -0.26
N GLY A 350 22.74 -1.14 -0.79
CA GLY A 350 21.90 -1.91 -1.70
C GLY A 350 21.15 -3.04 -0.99
N ALA A 351 20.37 -3.80 -1.75
CA ALA A 351 19.74 -5.03 -1.31
C ALA A 351 19.45 -5.95 -2.49
N GLU A 352 19.57 -7.27 -2.26
CA GLU A 352 19.18 -8.27 -3.24
C GLU A 352 17.71 -8.68 -3.06
N PRO A 353 17.01 -9.02 -4.14
CA PRO A 353 15.66 -9.55 -4.05
C PRO A 353 15.65 -10.91 -3.35
N ILE A 354 14.54 -11.28 -2.76
CA ILE A 354 14.30 -12.60 -2.14
C ILE A 354 14.10 -13.64 -3.25
N ARG A 355 15.18 -14.07 -3.89
CA ARG A 355 15.14 -14.94 -5.09
C ARG A 355 14.40 -16.26 -4.88
N LYS A 356 14.35 -16.77 -3.66
CA LYS A 356 13.68 -18.04 -3.32
C LYS A 356 12.16 -18.02 -3.52
N ILE A 357 11.55 -16.82 -3.58
CA ILE A 357 10.12 -16.66 -3.82
C ILE A 357 9.79 -16.19 -5.25
N LEU A 358 10.78 -16.06 -6.13
CA LEU A 358 10.59 -15.64 -7.52
C LEU A 358 10.43 -16.85 -8.43
N ALA A 359 9.50 -16.76 -9.43
CA ALA A 359 9.22 -17.80 -10.42
C ALA A 359 10.33 -17.93 -11.46
#